data_50dcf29a257cfdcfe8169cc37d68aa03
#
_entry.id   50dcf29a257cfdcfe8169cc37d68aa03
#
_cell.length_a   1.000
_cell.length_b   1.000
_cell.length_c   1.000
_cell.angle_alpha   90.00
_cell.angle_beta   90.00
_cell.angle_gamma   90.00
#
_symmetry.space_group_name_H-M   'P 1'
#
loop_
_entity.id
_entity.type
_entity.pdbx_description
1 polymer ?
#
loop_
_entity_poly.entity_id
_entity_poly.type
_entity_poly.pdbx_seq_one_letter_code
_entity_poly.pdbx_strand_id
1 'polypeptide(L)'
;ATTAPKAARVSLGELSMAKVEMSAPGTPRLVGQARDVQATKSAAALQSLWQWKNTVVGGKVAAISFNAEGAYGLRLGVLVKQLPGSATVRVYTQSAPDKVFQISGQAILQLIERNQAAGDQSDAARTWWTPDTGEGEATLEVELPPGVAASALDIAVPQLSHIFENLSLPTAQEYQEQVEAAKINESDPCNLDAN
;
A
#
# COMPACT_ATOMS: atom_id res chain seq x y z
N ALA A 1 -6.29 -7.60 23.88
CA ALA A 1 -5.29 -7.63 22.81
C ALA A 1 -5.70 -8.74 21.85
N THR A 2 -6.22 -8.38 20.69
CA THR A 2 -6.51 -9.35 19.63
C THR A 2 -5.15 -9.80 19.09
N THR A 3 -4.82 -11.08 19.28
CA THR A 3 -3.58 -11.63 18.72
C THR A 3 -3.73 -11.58 17.20
N ALA A 4 -2.86 -10.84 16.52
CA ALA A 4 -2.86 -10.79 15.07
C ALA A 4 -2.84 -12.22 14.47
N PRO A 5 -3.63 -12.51 13.43
CA PRO A 5 -3.62 -13.83 12.83
C PRO A 5 -2.24 -14.13 12.26
N LYS A 6 -1.85 -15.41 12.26
CA LYS A 6 -0.62 -15.82 11.59
C LYS A 6 -0.80 -15.59 10.09
N ALA A 7 -0.02 -14.66 9.52
CA ALA A 7 -0.06 -14.35 8.10
C ALA A 7 0.77 -15.36 7.29
N ALA A 8 0.21 -15.85 6.18
CA ALA A 8 1.03 -16.46 5.14
C ALA A 8 1.93 -15.38 4.53
N ARG A 9 3.15 -15.74 4.11
CA ARG A 9 4.10 -14.78 3.58
C ARG A 9 4.31 -14.98 2.08
N VAL A 10 4.19 -13.89 1.33
CA VAL A 10 4.54 -13.80 -0.09
C VAL A 10 5.76 -12.91 -0.22
N SER A 11 6.86 -13.46 -0.72
CA SER A 11 8.12 -12.72 -0.85
C SER A 11 8.44 -12.48 -2.32
N LEU A 12 8.78 -11.24 -2.63
CA LEU A 12 9.33 -10.81 -3.92
C LEU A 12 10.79 -10.43 -3.68
N GLY A 13 11.68 -10.99 -4.51
CA GLY A 13 13.10 -10.62 -4.49
C GLY A 13 13.32 -9.16 -4.88
N GLU A 14 14.58 -8.77 -4.97
CA GLU A 14 14.97 -7.42 -5.39
C GLU A 14 14.31 -6.96 -6.70
N LEU A 15 14.06 -5.67 -6.81
CA LEU A 15 13.64 -5.05 -8.06
C LEU A 15 14.87 -4.83 -8.95
N SER A 16 14.83 -5.39 -10.18
CA SER A 16 15.89 -5.08 -11.14
C SER A 16 15.78 -3.64 -11.62
N MET A 17 16.66 -2.78 -11.16
CA MET A 17 16.72 -1.36 -11.56
C MET A 17 17.00 -1.17 -13.05
N ALA A 18 17.55 -2.18 -13.74
CA ALA A 18 17.73 -2.16 -15.19
C ALA A 18 16.41 -2.13 -15.97
N LYS A 19 15.28 -2.45 -15.33
CA LYS A 19 13.93 -2.40 -15.91
C LYS A 19 13.13 -1.19 -15.47
N VAL A 20 13.68 -0.34 -14.61
CA VAL A 20 13.03 0.89 -14.16
C VAL A 20 13.28 1.97 -15.21
N GLU A 21 12.22 2.45 -15.85
CA GLU A 21 12.32 3.59 -16.76
C GLU A 21 12.63 4.84 -15.92
N MET A 22 13.80 5.43 -16.18
CA MET A 22 14.18 6.69 -15.55
C MET A 22 13.32 7.82 -16.10
N SER A 23 12.78 8.65 -15.23
CA SER A 23 12.03 9.84 -15.65
C SER A 23 12.91 10.78 -16.47
N ALA A 24 12.43 11.25 -17.60
CA ALA A 24 13.12 12.26 -18.39
C ALA A 24 13.17 13.61 -17.63
N PRO A 25 14.17 14.45 -17.85
CA PRO A 25 14.21 15.79 -17.25
C PRO A 25 12.92 16.58 -17.53
N GLY A 26 12.31 17.14 -16.49
CA GLY A 26 11.06 17.91 -16.60
C GLY A 26 9.77 17.07 -16.57
N THR A 27 9.85 15.73 -16.42
CA THR A 27 8.69 14.87 -16.19
C THR A 27 8.54 14.55 -14.69
N PRO A 28 7.34 14.16 -14.25
CA PRO A 28 7.15 13.69 -12.86
C PRO A 28 8.12 12.56 -12.52
N ARG A 29 8.72 12.65 -11.34
CA ARG A 29 9.69 11.66 -10.87
C ARG A 29 8.99 10.33 -10.59
N LEU A 30 9.49 9.25 -11.16
CA LEU A 30 9.04 7.90 -10.84
C LEU A 30 9.67 7.46 -9.51
N VAL A 31 8.84 7.24 -8.49
CA VAL A 31 9.28 6.84 -7.13
C VAL A 31 8.99 5.39 -6.82
N GLY A 32 8.23 4.71 -7.66
CA GLY A 32 7.84 3.31 -7.49
C GLY A 32 7.45 2.66 -8.80
N GLN A 33 7.44 1.35 -8.81
CA GLN A 33 7.09 0.53 -9.97
C GLN A 33 6.09 -0.55 -9.59
N ALA A 34 5.10 -0.79 -10.46
CA ALA A 34 4.19 -1.91 -10.33
C ALA A 34 4.94 -3.23 -10.55
N ARG A 35 4.68 -4.22 -9.69
CA ARG A 35 5.21 -5.58 -9.79
C ARG A 35 4.07 -6.59 -9.72
N ASP A 36 4.07 -7.55 -10.61
CA ASP A 36 3.12 -8.65 -10.59
C ASP A 36 3.40 -9.60 -9.42
N VAL A 37 2.32 -10.06 -8.78
CA VAL A 37 2.37 -11.02 -7.68
C VAL A 37 1.66 -12.30 -8.09
N GLN A 38 2.41 -13.25 -8.65
CA GLN A 38 1.86 -14.48 -9.20
C GLN A 38 1.14 -15.33 -8.14
N ALA A 39 1.66 -15.36 -6.91
CA ALA A 39 1.11 -16.17 -5.80
C ALA A 39 -0.31 -15.75 -5.39
N THR A 40 -0.73 -14.52 -5.68
CA THR A 40 -2.04 -13.96 -5.31
C THR A 40 -2.77 -13.30 -6.47
N LYS A 41 -2.38 -13.69 -7.71
CA LYS A 41 -2.91 -13.14 -8.95
C LYS A 41 -4.42 -13.34 -9.14
N SER A 42 -4.97 -14.40 -8.56
CA SER A 42 -6.40 -14.70 -8.61
C SER A 42 -6.97 -14.88 -7.21
N ALA A 43 -8.29 -14.70 -7.09
CA ALA A 43 -8.97 -14.93 -5.82
C ALA A 43 -8.78 -16.37 -5.30
N ALA A 44 -8.82 -17.37 -6.17
CA ALA A 44 -8.59 -18.76 -5.79
C ALA A 44 -7.16 -18.96 -5.23
N ALA A 45 -6.14 -18.35 -5.84
CA ALA A 45 -4.76 -18.40 -5.36
C ALA A 45 -4.62 -17.71 -4.00
N LEU A 46 -5.19 -16.51 -3.84
CA LEU A 46 -5.19 -15.80 -2.57
C LEU A 46 -5.96 -16.57 -1.49
N GLN A 47 -7.12 -17.13 -1.82
CA GLN A 47 -7.95 -17.95 -0.92
C GLN A 47 -7.20 -19.13 -0.36
N SER A 48 -6.36 -19.80 -1.14
CA SER A 48 -5.56 -20.95 -0.69
C SER A 48 -4.49 -20.58 0.35
N LEU A 49 -4.13 -19.31 0.45
CA LEU A 49 -3.14 -18.80 1.40
C LEU A 49 -3.76 -18.27 2.68
N TRP A 50 -5.08 -17.99 2.69
CA TRP A 50 -5.76 -17.51 3.89
C TRP A 50 -5.80 -18.59 4.99
N GLN A 51 -5.31 -18.22 6.17
CA GLN A 51 -5.42 -19.05 7.38
C GLN A 51 -6.47 -18.44 8.31
N TRP A 52 -7.72 -18.76 8.04
CA TRP A 52 -8.85 -18.23 8.81
C TRP A 52 -8.84 -18.70 10.25
N LYS A 53 -9.00 -17.76 11.19
CA LYS A 53 -9.20 -18.01 12.61
C LYS A 53 -10.51 -17.38 13.06
N ASN A 54 -11.17 -18.02 14.03
CA ASN A 54 -12.35 -17.42 14.65
C ASN A 54 -11.92 -16.29 15.59
N THR A 55 -12.68 -15.19 15.56
CA THR A 55 -12.53 -14.10 16.52
C THR A 55 -13.35 -14.41 17.78
N VAL A 56 -13.03 -13.72 18.88
CA VAL A 56 -13.74 -13.89 20.18
C VAL A 56 -15.23 -13.53 20.09
N VAL A 57 -15.61 -12.72 19.12
CA VAL A 57 -17.00 -12.30 18.87
C VAL A 57 -17.73 -13.19 17.85
N GLY A 58 -17.12 -14.31 17.44
CA GLY A 58 -17.74 -15.29 16.53
C GLY A 58 -17.58 -14.97 15.05
N GLY A 59 -16.83 -13.97 14.68
CA GLY A 59 -16.42 -13.69 13.30
C GLY A 59 -15.19 -14.51 12.89
N LYS A 60 -14.60 -14.14 11.75
CA LYS A 60 -13.39 -14.78 11.21
C LYS A 60 -12.38 -13.72 10.80
N VAL A 61 -11.10 -13.98 10.99
CA VAL A 61 -10.01 -13.12 10.55
C VAL A 61 -8.92 -13.93 9.88
N ALA A 62 -8.36 -13.39 8.80
CA ALA A 62 -7.20 -13.94 8.13
C ALA A 62 -6.29 -12.81 7.66
N ALA A 63 -4.99 -13.09 7.54
CA ALA A 63 -4.00 -12.13 7.08
C ALA A 63 -3.02 -12.78 6.12
N ILE A 64 -2.45 -11.95 5.24
CA ILE A 64 -1.36 -12.31 4.34
C ILE A 64 -0.34 -11.17 4.32
N SER A 65 0.93 -11.50 4.42
CA SER A 65 2.04 -10.53 4.40
C SER A 65 2.77 -10.61 3.07
N PHE A 66 3.02 -9.45 2.48
CA PHE A 66 3.80 -9.27 1.26
C PHE A 66 5.12 -8.60 1.65
N ASN A 67 6.22 -9.15 1.16
CA ASN A 67 7.54 -8.61 1.39
C ASN A 67 8.25 -8.41 0.05
N ALA A 68 8.85 -7.25 -0.16
CA ALA A 68 9.63 -6.95 -1.36
C ALA A 68 11.00 -6.39 -0.95
N GLU A 69 12.03 -7.14 -1.30
CA GLU A 69 13.41 -6.79 -0.98
C GLU A 69 13.82 -5.48 -1.64
N GLY A 70 14.45 -4.59 -0.87
CA GLY A 70 14.91 -3.29 -1.35
C GLY A 70 13.81 -2.22 -1.47
N ALA A 71 12.55 -2.52 -1.11
CA ALA A 71 11.49 -1.50 -1.10
C ALA A 71 11.57 -0.62 0.14
N TYR A 72 11.39 0.68 -0.05
CA TYR A 72 11.19 1.66 1.02
C TYR A 72 9.72 1.83 1.39
N GLY A 73 8.82 1.30 0.57
CA GLY A 73 7.40 1.29 0.81
C GLY A 73 6.67 0.32 -0.10
N LEU A 74 5.51 -0.14 0.33
CA LEU A 74 4.64 -1.00 -0.47
C LEU A 74 3.20 -0.50 -0.45
N ARG A 75 2.58 -0.54 -1.63
CA ARG A 75 1.13 -0.41 -1.77
C ARG A 75 0.59 -1.66 -2.47
N LEU A 76 -0.44 -2.25 -1.92
CA LEU A 76 -1.07 -3.43 -2.50
C LEU A 76 -2.22 -3.01 -3.42
N GLY A 77 -2.25 -3.53 -4.64
CA GLY A 77 -3.38 -3.39 -5.55
C GLY A 77 -4.38 -4.52 -5.29
N VAL A 78 -5.40 -4.24 -4.50
CA VAL A 78 -6.44 -5.23 -4.14
C VAL A 78 -7.55 -5.18 -5.17
N LEU A 79 -7.58 -6.15 -6.06
CA LEU A 79 -8.67 -6.34 -7.02
C LEU A 79 -9.89 -6.92 -6.29
N VAL A 80 -10.99 -6.19 -6.29
CA VAL A 80 -12.21 -6.54 -5.58
C VAL A 80 -13.30 -6.93 -6.59
N LYS A 81 -13.64 -8.21 -6.63
CA LYS A 81 -14.82 -8.71 -7.36
C LYS A 81 -16.04 -8.81 -6.46
N GLN A 82 -15.83 -9.28 -5.23
CA GLN A 82 -16.86 -9.31 -4.19
C GLN A 82 -16.22 -9.06 -2.83
N LEU A 83 -16.81 -8.15 -2.07
CA LEU A 83 -16.40 -7.82 -0.71
C LEU A 83 -17.65 -7.53 0.13
N PRO A 84 -17.88 -8.24 1.25
CA PRO A 84 -18.95 -7.86 2.16
C PRO A 84 -18.76 -6.45 2.70
N GLY A 85 -19.77 -5.60 2.60
CA GLY A 85 -19.68 -4.21 3.10
C GLY A 85 -19.41 -4.15 4.61
N SER A 86 -19.83 -5.18 5.34
CA SER A 86 -19.57 -5.35 6.78
C SER A 86 -18.19 -5.88 7.13
N ALA A 87 -17.37 -6.25 6.14
CA ALA A 87 -15.98 -6.65 6.38
C ALA A 87 -15.15 -5.46 6.89
N THR A 88 -14.17 -5.76 7.73
CA THR A 88 -13.13 -4.81 8.12
C THR A 88 -11.82 -5.23 7.44
N VAL A 89 -11.19 -4.31 6.74
CA VAL A 89 -9.89 -4.51 6.10
C VAL A 89 -8.85 -3.67 6.84
N ARG A 90 -7.72 -4.29 7.17
CA ARG A 90 -6.60 -3.62 7.83
C ARG A 90 -5.32 -3.80 7.03
N VAL A 91 -4.49 -2.77 7.05
CA VAL A 91 -3.16 -2.79 6.45
C VAL A 91 -2.17 -2.29 7.50
N TYR A 92 -1.11 -3.04 7.71
CA TYR A 92 -0.07 -2.75 8.69
C TYR A 92 1.23 -3.47 8.32
N THR A 93 2.31 -3.17 9.04
CA THR A 93 3.57 -3.93 8.95
C THR A 93 3.73 -4.83 10.17
N GLN A 94 4.41 -5.97 10.01
CA GLN A 94 4.68 -6.89 11.12
C GLN A 94 5.66 -6.30 12.14
N SER A 95 6.47 -5.33 11.72
CA SER A 95 7.40 -4.58 12.58
C SER A 95 6.67 -3.60 13.51
N ALA A 96 5.53 -3.04 13.07
CA ALA A 96 4.74 -2.06 13.81
C ALA A 96 3.22 -2.38 13.72
N PRO A 97 2.78 -3.52 14.29
CA PRO A 97 1.40 -4.00 14.16
C PRO A 97 0.37 -3.15 14.92
N ASP A 98 0.80 -2.17 15.68
CA ASP A 98 -0.01 -1.15 16.34
C ASP A 98 -0.33 0.04 15.42
N LYS A 99 0.47 0.26 14.38
CA LYS A 99 0.24 1.27 13.35
C LYS A 99 -0.63 0.70 12.24
N VAL A 100 -1.94 0.64 12.49
CA VAL A 100 -2.90 0.00 11.58
C VAL A 100 -3.70 1.04 10.83
N PHE A 101 -3.69 0.95 9.50
CA PHE A 101 -4.72 1.57 8.68
C PHE A 101 -5.93 0.65 8.61
N GLN A 102 -7.12 1.14 8.92
CA GLN A 102 -8.36 0.37 8.92
C GLN A 102 -9.42 1.03 8.04
N ILE A 103 -10.12 0.22 7.25
CA ILE A 103 -11.22 0.66 6.38
C ILE A 103 -12.32 -0.39 6.35
N SER A 104 -13.57 0.00 6.20
CA SER A 104 -14.69 -0.92 6.02
C SER A 104 -14.81 -1.39 4.57
N GLY A 105 -15.36 -2.60 4.36
CA GLY A 105 -15.69 -3.08 3.03
C GLY A 105 -16.62 -2.13 2.29
N GLN A 106 -17.60 -1.54 2.98
CA GLN A 106 -18.51 -0.54 2.40
C GLN A 106 -17.77 0.67 1.82
N ALA A 107 -16.77 1.20 2.54
CA ALA A 107 -15.99 2.36 2.07
C ALA A 107 -15.14 2.00 0.84
N ILE A 108 -14.57 0.78 0.78
CA ILE A 108 -13.86 0.30 -0.41
C ILE A 108 -14.80 0.18 -1.60
N LEU A 109 -16.00 -0.40 -1.40
CA LEU A 109 -17.00 -0.52 -2.47
C LEU A 109 -17.42 0.85 -3.02
N GLN A 110 -17.62 1.84 -2.17
CA GLN A 110 -17.94 3.22 -2.59
C GLN A 110 -16.80 3.87 -3.41
N LEU A 111 -15.54 3.56 -3.11
CA LEU A 111 -14.41 4.01 -3.93
C LEU A 111 -14.45 3.39 -5.32
N ILE A 112 -14.71 2.08 -5.40
CA ILE A 112 -14.82 1.34 -6.66
C ILE A 112 -16.01 1.84 -7.49
N GLU A 113 -17.17 2.03 -6.88
CA GLU A 113 -18.36 2.57 -7.53
C GLU A 113 -18.09 3.95 -8.18
N ARG A 114 -17.36 4.83 -7.48
CA ARG A 114 -16.96 6.12 -8.06
C ARG A 114 -16.05 5.98 -9.26
N ASN A 115 -15.08 5.05 -9.23
CA ASN A 115 -14.21 4.79 -10.37
C ASN A 115 -15.01 4.27 -11.57
N GLN A 116 -15.95 3.35 -11.33
CA GLN A 116 -16.81 2.78 -12.37
C GLN A 116 -17.81 3.79 -12.93
N ALA A 117 -18.33 4.69 -12.10
CA ALA A 117 -19.23 5.76 -12.53
C ALA A 117 -18.55 6.74 -13.50
N ALA A 118 -17.22 6.83 -13.49
CA ALA A 118 -16.43 7.57 -14.49
C ALA A 118 -16.35 6.87 -15.86
N GLY A 119 -17.00 5.69 -16.02
CA GLY A 119 -17.09 4.93 -17.27
C GLY A 119 -16.05 3.82 -17.44
N ASP A 120 -15.15 3.63 -16.48
CA ASP A 120 -14.17 2.55 -16.51
C ASP A 120 -14.72 1.28 -15.84
N GLN A 121 -14.87 0.20 -16.60
CA GLN A 121 -15.34 -1.11 -16.11
C GLN A 121 -14.23 -2.16 -16.03
N SER A 122 -12.98 -1.74 -16.21
CA SER A 122 -11.81 -2.61 -16.18
C SER A 122 -11.50 -3.09 -14.73
N ASP A 123 -10.60 -4.08 -14.65
CA ASP A 123 -10.07 -4.52 -13.35
C ASP A 123 -9.30 -3.39 -12.63
N ALA A 124 -8.76 -2.40 -13.37
CA ALA A 124 -8.12 -1.24 -12.77
C ALA A 124 -9.12 -0.39 -11.97
N ALA A 125 -10.34 -0.16 -12.49
CA ALA A 125 -11.41 0.54 -11.77
C ALA A 125 -11.90 -0.21 -10.52
N ARG A 126 -11.74 -1.55 -10.50
CA ARG A 126 -12.07 -2.41 -9.36
C ARG A 126 -10.91 -2.63 -8.40
N THR A 127 -9.75 -2.05 -8.67
CA THR A 127 -8.57 -2.18 -7.81
C THR A 127 -8.52 -1.06 -6.79
N TRP A 128 -8.61 -1.45 -5.53
CA TRP A 128 -8.34 -0.55 -4.42
C TRP A 128 -6.85 -0.62 -4.06
N TRP A 129 -6.19 0.54 -4.11
CA TRP A 129 -4.80 0.67 -3.70
C TRP A 129 -4.70 1.01 -2.22
N THR A 130 -3.97 0.20 -1.45
CA THR A 130 -3.73 0.48 -0.04
C THR A 130 -2.90 1.75 0.12
N PRO A 131 -2.91 2.39 1.30
CA PRO A 131 -1.86 3.33 1.66
C PRO A 131 -0.47 2.71 1.54
N ASP A 132 0.54 3.55 1.37
CA ASP A 132 1.93 3.15 1.49
C ASP A 132 2.24 2.77 2.94
N THR A 133 2.96 1.67 3.14
CA THR A 133 3.36 1.21 4.47
C THR A 133 4.62 1.91 5.00
N GLY A 134 5.39 2.56 4.13
CA GLY A 134 6.68 3.16 4.48
C GLY A 134 7.78 2.13 4.79
N GLU A 135 7.53 0.86 4.49
CA GLU A 135 8.46 -0.26 4.71
C GLU A 135 8.37 -1.27 3.55
N GLY A 136 9.38 -2.13 3.41
CA GLY A 136 9.41 -3.20 2.40
C GLY A 136 8.46 -4.37 2.69
N GLU A 137 7.52 -4.18 3.59
CA GLU A 137 6.51 -5.18 3.99
C GLU A 137 5.14 -4.54 4.14
N ALA A 138 4.10 -5.28 3.73
CA ALA A 138 2.70 -4.90 3.92
C ALA A 138 1.87 -6.13 4.27
N THR A 139 1.18 -6.11 5.38
CA THR A 139 0.20 -7.15 5.76
C THR A 139 -1.21 -6.67 5.47
N LEU A 140 -1.92 -7.45 4.67
CA LEU A 140 -3.36 -7.30 4.42
C LEU A 140 -4.12 -8.25 5.34
N GLU A 141 -4.98 -7.72 6.19
CA GLU A 141 -5.85 -8.47 7.07
C GLU A 141 -7.30 -8.20 6.74
N VAL A 142 -8.11 -9.25 6.69
CA VAL A 142 -9.56 -9.15 6.51
C VAL A 142 -10.27 -9.82 7.68
N GLU A 143 -11.17 -9.09 8.31
CA GLU A 143 -12.07 -9.59 9.34
C GLU A 143 -13.51 -9.60 8.82
N LEU A 144 -14.15 -10.74 8.92
CA LEU A 144 -15.56 -10.96 8.59
C LEU A 144 -16.37 -11.07 9.87
N PRO A 145 -17.50 -10.36 10.00
CA PRO A 145 -18.36 -10.46 11.18
C PRO A 145 -19.03 -11.83 11.29
N PRO A 146 -19.64 -12.14 12.44
CA PRO A 146 -20.42 -13.36 12.63
C PRO A 146 -21.47 -13.55 11.54
N GLY A 147 -21.64 -14.78 11.06
CA GLY A 147 -22.61 -15.14 10.04
C GLY A 147 -22.16 -14.87 8.59
N VAL A 148 -21.04 -14.19 8.37
CA VAL A 148 -20.48 -13.98 7.03
C VAL A 148 -19.49 -15.09 6.70
N ALA A 149 -19.75 -15.81 5.60
CA ALA A 149 -18.89 -16.88 5.16
C ALA A 149 -17.63 -16.34 4.44
N ALA A 150 -16.50 -17.03 4.59
CA ALA A 150 -15.27 -16.67 3.87
C ALA A 150 -15.43 -16.74 2.33
N SER A 151 -16.36 -17.58 1.84
CA SER A 151 -16.71 -17.67 0.41
C SER A 151 -17.43 -16.43 -0.14
N ALA A 152 -17.91 -15.52 0.72
CA ALA A 152 -18.46 -14.24 0.29
C ALA A 152 -17.36 -13.21 -0.08
N LEU A 153 -16.10 -13.57 0.14
CA LEU A 153 -14.94 -12.74 -0.19
C LEU A 153 -14.33 -13.23 -1.51
N ASP A 154 -14.37 -12.41 -2.56
CA ASP A 154 -13.70 -12.63 -3.84
C ASP A 154 -12.80 -11.43 -4.12
N ILE A 155 -11.57 -11.50 -3.61
CA ILE A 155 -10.52 -10.51 -3.82
C ILE A 155 -9.23 -11.19 -4.25
N ALA A 156 -8.38 -10.45 -4.93
CA ALA A 156 -7.02 -10.86 -5.33
C ALA A 156 -6.04 -9.73 -5.09
N VAL A 157 -4.76 -10.04 -5.05
CA VAL A 157 -3.67 -9.05 -5.06
C VAL A 157 -2.76 -9.38 -6.23
N PRO A 158 -3.16 -9.03 -7.48
CA PRO A 158 -2.41 -9.38 -8.67
C PRO A 158 -1.11 -8.60 -8.82
N GLN A 159 -1.01 -7.44 -8.18
CA GLN A 159 0.14 -6.55 -8.26
C GLN A 159 0.31 -5.72 -6.99
N LEU A 160 1.51 -5.23 -6.81
CA LEU A 160 1.84 -4.23 -5.79
C LEU A 160 2.71 -3.11 -6.39
N SER A 161 2.70 -1.94 -5.77
CA SER A 161 3.65 -0.87 -6.08
C SER A 161 4.85 -1.01 -5.15
N HIS A 162 6.03 -1.25 -5.73
CA HIS A 162 7.32 -1.28 -5.06
C HIS A 162 7.91 0.12 -5.10
N ILE A 163 7.92 0.81 -3.97
CA ILE A 163 8.50 2.14 -3.83
C ILE A 163 9.99 1.96 -3.58
N PHE A 164 10.82 2.39 -4.53
CA PHE A 164 12.27 2.20 -4.50
C PHE A 164 13.03 3.46 -4.06
N GLU A 165 12.31 4.54 -3.72
CA GLU A 165 12.90 5.75 -3.16
C GLU A 165 12.40 5.99 -1.75
N ASN A 166 13.31 6.43 -0.89
CA ASN A 166 12.94 6.86 0.44
C ASN A 166 12.33 8.26 0.37
N LEU A 167 11.01 8.34 0.33
CA LEU A 167 10.27 9.60 0.24
C LEU A 167 10.42 10.48 1.51
N SER A 168 10.97 9.94 2.59
CA SER A 168 11.27 10.70 3.80
C SER A 168 12.59 11.48 3.72
N LEU A 169 13.43 11.17 2.74
CA LEU A 169 14.70 11.86 2.52
C LEU A 169 14.57 12.85 1.34
N PRO A 170 15.04 14.08 1.48
CA PRO A 170 15.09 15.00 0.36
C PRO A 170 16.00 14.43 -0.73
N THR A 171 15.65 14.67 -1.98
CA THR A 171 16.52 14.36 -3.11
C THR A 171 17.78 15.22 -3.03
N ALA A 172 18.84 14.82 -3.72
CA ALA A 172 20.05 15.65 -3.78
C ALA A 172 19.77 17.07 -4.30
N GLN A 173 18.82 17.19 -5.26
CA GLN A 173 18.39 18.47 -5.79
C GLN A 173 17.60 19.29 -4.76
N GLU A 174 16.59 18.69 -4.13
CA GLU A 174 15.81 19.35 -3.07
C GLU A 174 16.69 19.76 -1.90
N TYR A 175 17.67 18.93 -1.53
CA TYR A 175 18.64 19.29 -0.50
C TYR A 175 19.49 20.49 -0.92
N GLN A 176 19.97 20.53 -2.18
CA GLN A 176 20.71 21.68 -2.69
C GLN A 176 19.85 22.94 -2.73
N GLU A 177 18.61 22.85 -3.19
CA GLU A 177 17.65 23.96 -3.20
C GLU A 177 17.38 24.49 -1.77
N GLN A 178 17.24 23.59 -0.78
CA GLN A 178 17.11 23.97 0.63
C GLN A 178 18.35 24.67 1.16
N VAL A 179 19.55 24.17 0.82
CA VAL A 179 20.82 24.78 1.22
C VAL A 179 21.01 26.16 0.56
N GLU A 180 20.64 26.30 -0.71
CA GLU A 180 20.73 27.60 -1.42
C GLU A 180 19.70 28.59 -0.85
N ALA A 181 18.48 28.17 -0.58
CA ALA A 181 17.46 29.00 0.07
C ALA A 181 17.90 29.46 1.48
N ALA A 182 18.54 28.59 2.25
CA ALA A 182 19.11 28.97 3.54
C ALA A 182 20.23 30.00 3.41
N LYS A 183 21.12 29.86 2.42
CA LYS A 183 22.18 30.84 2.15
C LYS A 183 21.64 32.21 1.75
N ILE A 184 20.56 32.28 0.99
CA ILE A 184 19.90 33.55 0.62
C ILE A 184 19.38 34.24 1.87
N ASN A 185 18.79 33.51 2.82
CA ASN A 185 18.30 34.07 4.07
C ASN A 185 19.42 34.54 5.03
N GLU A 186 20.64 33.96 4.93
CA GLU A 186 21.81 34.38 5.71
C GLU A 186 22.56 35.56 5.05
N SER A 187 22.32 35.77 3.76
CA SER A 187 22.98 36.84 3.01
C SER A 187 22.19 38.16 2.94
N ASP A 188 21.09 38.28 3.69
CA ASP A 188 20.40 39.56 3.83
C ASP A 188 21.23 40.47 4.75
N PRO A 189 21.97 41.43 4.19
CA PRO A 189 22.85 42.25 5.01
C PRO A 189 21.99 43.15 5.85
N CYS A 190 22.18 43.11 7.15
CA CYS A 190 21.82 44.22 8.02
C CYS A 190 22.58 45.45 7.52
N ASN A 191 22.05 46.19 6.58
CA ASN A 191 22.51 47.50 6.21
C ASN A 191 21.99 48.48 7.27
N LEU A 192 22.66 48.51 8.41
CA LEU A 192 22.56 49.60 9.36
C LEU A 192 23.39 50.76 8.81
N ASP A 193 22.78 51.59 7.96
CA ASP A 193 23.28 52.92 7.71
C ASP A 193 23.19 53.71 9.01
N ALA A 194 24.32 53.80 9.69
CA ALA A 194 24.56 54.78 10.72
C ALA A 194 24.76 56.15 10.09
N ASN A 195 23.83 57.05 10.29
CA ASN A 195 24.03 58.50 10.17
C ASN A 195 23.69 59.15 11.50
#